data_7e51616cddbc6716c745cb33f21ba26a
#
_entry.id   7e51616cddbc6716c745cb33f21ba26a
#
_cell.length_a   1.000
_cell.length_b   1.000
_cell.length_c   1.000
_cell.angle_alpha   90.00
_cell.angle_beta   90.00
_cell.angle_gamma   90.00
#
_symmetry.space_group_name_H-M   'P 1'
#
loop_
_entity.id
_entity.type
_entity.pdbx_description
1 polymer ?
#
loop_
_entity_poly.entity_id
_entity_poly.type
_entity_poly.pdbx_seq_one_letter_code
_entity_poly.pdbx_strand_id
1 'polypeptide(L)'
;MPKVAAAGVTREKLIDALNEDLSREYQAIIAYVTYSQVLKGAAYMNIADELVVHAKQELDHALQVANHIDYLGGMPSVVPKPVKTSEKAEDMLKFDLENEKETIRNYRRRVKQADALNEFAIAESLRGILVDEQDHLIALATALGIDPPDPGIADE
;
A
#
# COMPACT_ATOMS: atom_id res chain seq x y z
N MET A 1 18.04 -18.53 20.76
CA MET A 1 16.65 -18.86 20.42
C MET A 1 15.97 -17.62 19.91
N PRO A 2 15.30 -17.67 18.78
CA PRO A 2 14.49 -16.55 18.37
C PRO A 2 13.37 -16.34 19.41
N LYS A 3 13.28 -15.12 19.95
CA LYS A 3 12.17 -14.76 20.84
C LYS A 3 10.89 -14.80 20.01
N VAL A 4 10.04 -15.78 20.25
CA VAL A 4 8.67 -15.78 19.70
C VAL A 4 7.95 -14.63 20.39
N ALA A 5 7.60 -13.62 19.63
CA ALA A 5 6.79 -12.52 20.12
C ALA A 5 5.38 -13.02 20.47
N ALA A 6 4.68 -12.30 21.37
CA ALA A 6 3.35 -12.63 21.88
C ALA A 6 2.29 -12.56 20.78
N ALA A 7 2.31 -13.12 19.69
CA ALA A 7 1.33 -13.30 18.63
C ALA A 7 1.82 -14.29 17.55
N GLY A 8 2.81 -15.13 17.85
CA GLY A 8 3.35 -16.08 16.88
C GLY A 8 4.09 -15.43 15.71
N VAL A 9 4.44 -14.14 15.80
CA VAL A 9 5.19 -13.42 14.76
C VAL A 9 6.67 -13.76 14.90
N THR A 10 7.31 -14.11 13.78
CA THR A 10 8.75 -14.29 13.69
C THR A 10 9.33 -13.30 12.69
N ARG A 11 10.65 -13.11 12.74
CA ARG A 11 11.37 -12.28 11.77
C ARG A 11 11.14 -12.75 10.33
N GLU A 12 11.16 -14.07 10.13
CA GLU A 12 10.90 -14.69 8.82
C GLU A 12 9.47 -14.43 8.33
N LYS A 13 8.48 -14.52 9.19
CA LYS A 13 7.08 -14.19 8.85
C LYS A 13 6.91 -12.72 8.52
N LEU A 14 7.62 -11.84 9.23
CA LEU A 14 7.60 -10.41 8.92
C LEU A 14 8.22 -10.14 7.55
N ILE A 15 9.33 -10.79 7.20
CA ILE A 15 9.95 -10.69 5.88
C ILE A 15 8.95 -11.11 4.79
N ASP A 16 8.31 -12.26 4.94
CA ASP A 16 7.34 -12.77 3.96
C ASP A 16 6.16 -11.81 3.79
N ALA A 17 5.65 -11.27 4.89
CA ALA A 17 4.55 -10.33 4.87
C ALA A 17 4.94 -8.98 4.23
N LEU A 18 6.13 -8.46 4.52
CA LEU A 18 6.65 -7.24 3.88
C LEU A 18 6.88 -7.46 2.37
N ASN A 19 7.26 -8.65 1.95
CA ASN A 19 7.38 -8.98 0.52
C ASN A 19 6.03 -8.99 -0.19
N GLU A 20 4.96 -9.44 0.47
CA GLU A 20 3.60 -9.29 -0.06
C GLU A 20 3.24 -7.80 -0.21
N ASP A 21 3.54 -6.98 0.80
CA ASP A 21 3.32 -5.54 0.75
C ASP A 21 4.13 -4.89 -0.39
N LEU A 22 5.39 -5.28 -0.58
CA LEU A 22 6.24 -4.75 -1.65
C LEU A 22 5.67 -5.07 -3.03
N SER A 23 5.21 -6.29 -3.25
CA SER A 23 4.56 -6.69 -4.51
C SER A 23 3.29 -5.88 -4.78
N ARG A 24 2.57 -5.48 -3.72
CA ARG A 24 1.41 -4.60 -3.81
C ARG A 24 1.80 -3.14 -4.08
N GLU A 25 2.92 -2.66 -3.55
CA GLU A 25 3.46 -1.33 -3.88
C GLU A 25 3.83 -1.25 -5.37
N TYR A 26 4.45 -2.29 -5.92
CA TYR A 26 4.70 -2.35 -7.36
C TYR A 26 3.41 -2.35 -8.18
N GLN A 27 2.41 -3.09 -7.75
CA GLN A 27 1.07 -3.07 -8.35
C GLN A 27 0.48 -1.65 -8.35
N ALA A 28 0.57 -0.95 -7.23
CA ALA A 28 0.06 0.40 -7.07
C ALA A 28 0.80 1.39 -7.99
N ILE A 29 2.12 1.29 -8.10
CA ILE A 29 2.92 2.13 -9.02
C ILE A 29 2.42 1.95 -10.45
N ILE A 30 2.28 0.71 -10.91
CA ILE A 30 1.83 0.40 -12.27
C ILE A 30 0.40 0.92 -12.49
N ALA A 31 -0.49 0.69 -11.55
CA ALA A 31 -1.87 1.14 -11.61
C ALA A 31 -1.95 2.68 -11.71
N TYR A 32 -1.29 3.39 -10.82
CA TYR A 32 -1.30 4.85 -10.81
C TYR A 32 -0.63 5.45 -12.05
N VAL A 33 0.48 4.89 -12.52
CA VAL A 33 1.10 5.31 -13.78
C VAL A 33 0.12 5.14 -14.94
N THR A 34 -0.48 3.98 -15.05
CA THR A 34 -1.41 3.66 -16.15
C THR A 34 -2.68 4.51 -16.07
N TYR A 35 -3.35 4.52 -14.93
CA TYR A 35 -4.64 5.22 -14.77
C TYR A 35 -4.48 6.74 -14.91
N SER A 36 -3.40 7.33 -14.38
CA SER A 36 -3.16 8.76 -14.51
C SER A 36 -3.08 9.23 -15.96
N GLN A 37 -2.64 8.36 -16.87
CA GLN A 37 -2.47 8.69 -18.28
C GLN A 37 -3.71 8.36 -19.13
N VAL A 38 -4.53 7.40 -18.73
CA VAL A 38 -5.66 6.94 -19.54
C VAL A 38 -7.02 7.46 -19.07
N LEU A 39 -7.14 8.04 -17.89
CA LEU A 39 -8.37 8.67 -17.41
C LEU A 39 -8.80 9.76 -18.37
N LYS A 40 -10.06 9.74 -18.77
CA LYS A 40 -10.66 10.73 -19.70
C LYS A 40 -11.89 11.36 -19.07
N GLY A 41 -12.09 12.62 -19.40
CA GLY A 41 -13.25 13.40 -18.99
C GLY A 41 -12.89 14.56 -18.08
N ALA A 42 -13.63 15.66 -18.21
CA ALA A 42 -13.39 16.88 -17.44
C ALA A 42 -13.52 16.65 -15.92
N ALA A 43 -14.40 15.75 -15.50
CA ALA A 43 -14.60 15.42 -14.09
C ALA A 43 -13.40 14.72 -13.45
N TYR A 44 -12.47 14.16 -14.24
CA TYR A 44 -11.35 13.35 -13.75
C TYR A 44 -9.98 14.03 -13.91
N MET A 45 -9.92 15.26 -14.42
CA MET A 45 -8.64 15.94 -14.66
C MET A 45 -7.85 16.14 -13.38
N ASN A 46 -8.49 16.58 -12.31
CA ASN A 46 -7.82 16.80 -11.01
C ASN A 46 -7.30 15.50 -10.40
N ILE A 47 -8.12 14.44 -10.42
CA ILE A 47 -7.67 13.16 -9.86
C ILE A 47 -6.57 12.53 -10.71
N ALA A 48 -6.58 12.68 -12.03
CA ALA A 48 -5.50 12.19 -12.89
C ALA A 48 -4.14 12.81 -12.51
N ASP A 49 -4.11 14.11 -12.23
CA ASP A 49 -2.89 14.77 -11.75
C ASP A 49 -2.48 14.25 -10.36
N GLU A 50 -3.44 14.02 -9.48
CA GLU A 50 -3.20 13.47 -8.13
C GLU A 50 -2.63 12.04 -8.20
N LEU A 51 -3.09 11.22 -9.15
CA LEU A 51 -2.56 9.86 -9.32
C LEU A 51 -1.08 9.85 -9.74
N VAL A 52 -0.60 10.89 -10.43
CA VAL A 52 0.84 11.05 -10.73
C VAL A 52 1.62 11.25 -9.43
N VAL A 53 1.10 12.06 -8.51
CA VAL A 53 1.71 12.27 -7.18
C VAL A 53 1.69 10.95 -6.40
N HIS A 54 0.57 10.24 -6.40
CA HIS A 54 0.45 8.92 -5.75
C HIS A 54 1.50 7.94 -6.29
N ALA A 55 1.70 7.86 -7.60
CA ALA A 55 2.69 6.95 -8.19
C ALA A 55 4.09 7.19 -7.64
N LYS A 56 4.47 8.46 -7.44
CA LYS A 56 5.78 8.82 -6.86
C LYS A 56 5.87 8.45 -5.38
N GLN A 57 4.80 8.62 -4.63
CA GLN A 57 4.73 8.22 -3.22
C GLN A 57 4.83 6.70 -3.08
N GLU A 58 4.15 5.93 -3.94
CA GLU A 58 4.24 4.47 -3.94
C GLU A 58 5.66 3.98 -4.26
N LEU A 59 6.40 4.68 -5.12
CA LEU A 59 7.81 4.37 -5.35
C LEU A 59 8.63 4.58 -4.07
N ASP A 60 8.40 5.66 -3.35
CA ASP A 60 9.05 5.91 -2.06
C ASP A 60 8.71 4.82 -1.03
N HIS A 61 7.44 4.42 -0.96
CA HIS A 61 7.01 3.31 -0.10
C HIS A 61 7.73 2.01 -0.46
N ALA A 62 7.81 1.68 -1.75
CA ALA A 62 8.51 0.49 -2.23
C ALA A 62 9.99 0.49 -1.80
N LEU A 63 10.66 1.63 -1.90
CA LEU A 63 12.04 1.78 -1.46
C LEU A 63 12.20 1.57 0.05
N GLN A 64 11.29 2.13 0.86
CA GLN A 64 11.29 1.94 2.30
C GLN A 64 11.08 0.48 2.68
N VAL A 65 10.07 -0.18 2.10
CA VAL A 65 9.74 -1.58 2.40
C VAL A 65 10.89 -2.50 1.95
N ALA A 66 11.45 -2.28 0.77
CA ALA A 66 12.60 -3.06 0.29
C ALA A 66 13.80 -2.92 1.22
N ASN A 67 14.07 -1.72 1.74
CA ASN A 67 15.13 -1.49 2.71
C ASN A 67 14.89 -2.26 4.01
N HIS A 68 13.66 -2.31 4.51
CA HIS A 68 13.32 -3.08 5.71
C HIS A 68 13.50 -4.57 5.49
N ILE A 69 13.13 -5.09 4.33
CA ILE A 69 13.31 -6.51 4.00
C ILE A 69 14.79 -6.87 3.98
N ASP A 70 15.64 -6.07 3.36
CA ASP A 70 17.09 -6.27 3.33
C ASP A 70 17.68 -6.21 4.74
N TYR A 71 17.32 -5.20 5.52
CA TYR A 71 17.73 -5.07 6.93
C TYR A 71 17.38 -6.31 7.75
N LEU A 72 16.20 -6.89 7.53
CA LEU A 72 15.77 -8.11 8.23
C LEU A 72 16.47 -9.38 7.74
N GLY A 73 17.22 -9.32 6.66
CA GLY A 73 17.97 -10.46 6.09
C GLY A 73 17.24 -11.19 4.96
N GLY A 74 16.17 -10.62 4.44
CA GLY A 74 15.42 -11.17 3.30
C GLY A 74 15.86 -10.60 1.95
N MET A 75 15.33 -11.17 0.87
CA MET A 75 15.49 -10.65 -0.49
C MET A 75 14.20 -9.95 -0.89
N PRO A 76 14.25 -8.63 -1.26
CA PRO A 76 13.06 -7.93 -1.72
C PRO A 76 12.46 -8.55 -2.98
N SER A 77 11.13 -8.67 -3.01
CA SER A 77 10.38 -9.15 -4.17
C SER A 77 10.68 -8.34 -5.43
N VAL A 78 10.64 -9.00 -6.58
CA VAL A 78 10.80 -8.38 -7.90
C VAL A 78 9.54 -8.56 -8.76
N VAL A 79 8.44 -9.06 -8.20
CA VAL A 79 7.22 -9.40 -8.92
C VAL A 79 6.04 -8.57 -8.41
N PRO A 80 5.41 -7.73 -9.24
CA PRO A 80 4.21 -7.00 -8.86
C PRO A 80 2.99 -7.94 -8.81
N LYS A 81 1.99 -7.57 -8.01
CA LYS A 81 0.65 -8.16 -8.14
C LYS A 81 0.01 -7.66 -9.44
N PRO A 82 -0.92 -8.43 -10.05
CA PRO A 82 -1.58 -8.05 -11.29
C PRO A 82 -2.40 -6.76 -11.17
N VAL A 83 -2.37 -5.95 -12.23
CA VAL A 83 -3.12 -4.70 -12.33
C VAL A 83 -4.34 -4.92 -13.23
N LYS A 84 -5.51 -4.50 -12.76
CA LYS A 84 -6.74 -4.50 -13.56
C LYS A 84 -6.81 -3.24 -14.40
N THR A 85 -7.35 -3.36 -15.60
CA THR A 85 -7.61 -2.22 -16.49
C THR A 85 -9.09 -2.18 -16.85
N SER A 86 -9.56 -0.99 -17.25
CA SER A 86 -10.91 -0.76 -17.74
C SER A 86 -10.89 0.42 -18.71
N GLU A 87 -11.87 0.48 -19.61
CA GLU A 87 -12.10 1.64 -20.45
C GLU A 87 -12.88 2.75 -19.72
N LYS A 88 -13.41 2.45 -18.52
CA LYS A 88 -14.19 3.39 -17.72
C LYS A 88 -13.36 3.97 -16.59
N ALA A 89 -13.29 5.29 -16.53
CA ALA A 89 -12.58 6.01 -15.46
C ALA A 89 -13.06 5.61 -14.06
N GLU A 90 -14.37 5.52 -13.86
CA GLU A 90 -14.96 5.14 -12.59
C GLU A 90 -14.50 3.76 -12.11
N ASP A 91 -14.40 2.77 -13.02
CA ASP A 91 -13.93 1.44 -12.67
C ASP A 91 -12.48 1.47 -12.17
N MET A 92 -11.60 2.20 -12.84
CA MET A 92 -10.20 2.32 -12.45
C MET A 92 -10.05 2.97 -11.07
N LEU A 93 -10.82 4.02 -10.80
CA LEU A 93 -10.83 4.66 -9.48
C LEU A 93 -11.35 3.72 -8.38
N LYS A 94 -12.34 2.89 -8.69
CA LYS A 94 -12.85 1.86 -7.77
C LYS A 94 -11.83 0.76 -7.51
N PHE A 95 -11.07 0.34 -8.52
CA PHE A 95 -9.98 -0.61 -8.33
C PHE A 95 -8.93 -0.06 -7.37
N ASP A 96 -8.53 1.19 -7.54
CA ASP A 96 -7.58 1.84 -6.65
C ASP A 96 -8.13 1.97 -5.23
N LEU A 97 -9.39 2.37 -5.08
CA LEU A 97 -10.03 2.51 -3.76
C LEU A 97 -10.02 1.18 -2.99
N GLU A 98 -10.40 0.08 -3.64
CA GLU A 98 -10.35 -1.25 -3.01
C GLU A 98 -8.93 -1.67 -2.67
N ASN A 99 -7.96 -1.39 -3.55
CA ASN A 99 -6.55 -1.67 -3.28
C ASN A 99 -6.03 -0.86 -2.09
N GLU A 100 -6.39 0.42 -1.98
CA GLU A 100 -5.98 1.26 -0.84
C GLU A 100 -6.58 0.76 0.48
N LYS A 101 -7.84 0.35 0.49
CA LYS A 101 -8.47 -0.25 1.67
C LYS A 101 -7.70 -1.48 2.15
N GLU A 102 -7.36 -2.38 1.25
CA GLU A 102 -6.60 -3.59 1.58
C GLU A 102 -5.18 -3.24 2.04
N THR A 103 -4.52 -2.31 1.37
CA THR A 103 -3.18 -1.84 1.73
C THR A 103 -3.16 -1.26 3.15
N ILE A 104 -4.13 -0.43 3.49
CA ILE A 104 -4.25 0.13 4.85
C ILE A 104 -4.44 -0.97 5.89
N ARG A 105 -5.32 -1.94 5.64
CA ARG A 105 -5.49 -3.09 6.54
C ARG A 105 -4.18 -3.86 6.73
N ASN A 106 -3.47 -4.11 5.65
CA ASN A 106 -2.20 -4.84 5.69
C ASN A 106 -1.14 -4.08 6.50
N TYR A 107 -0.98 -2.79 6.29
CA TYR A 107 -0.01 -1.99 7.05
C TYR A 107 -0.39 -1.82 8.51
N ARG A 108 -1.67 -1.72 8.84
CA ARG A 108 -2.13 -1.74 10.24
C ARG A 108 -1.67 -3.02 10.95
N ARG A 109 -1.82 -4.17 10.29
CA ARG A 109 -1.32 -5.45 10.80
C ARG A 109 0.21 -5.44 10.90
N ARG A 110 0.88 -4.93 9.89
CA ARG A 110 2.34 -4.91 9.80
C ARG A 110 2.99 -4.10 10.90
N VAL A 111 2.42 -2.95 11.23
CA VAL A 111 2.87 -2.13 12.36
C VAL A 111 2.84 -2.94 13.66
N LYS A 112 1.75 -3.64 13.93
CA LYS A 112 1.63 -4.50 15.14
C LYS A 112 2.65 -5.62 15.14
N GLN A 113 2.90 -6.24 14.00
CA GLN A 113 3.90 -7.32 13.88
C GLN A 113 5.32 -6.80 14.13
N ALA A 114 5.67 -5.66 13.57
CA ALA A 114 6.96 -5.01 13.80
C ALA A 114 7.13 -4.62 15.27
N ASP A 115 6.11 -4.00 15.88
CA ASP A 115 6.12 -3.67 17.32
C ASP A 115 6.33 -4.92 18.19
N ALA A 116 5.65 -6.01 17.85
CA ALA A 116 5.76 -7.27 18.59
C ALA A 116 7.17 -7.87 18.56
N LEU A 117 7.95 -7.58 17.53
CA LEU A 117 9.36 -7.97 17.40
C LEU A 117 10.34 -6.90 17.92
N ASN A 118 9.83 -5.83 18.52
CA ASN A 118 10.61 -4.66 18.95
C ASN A 118 11.34 -3.94 17.77
N GLU A 119 10.85 -4.13 16.54
CA GLU A 119 11.33 -3.43 15.36
C GLU A 119 10.62 -2.08 15.22
N PHE A 120 10.87 -1.20 16.18
CA PHE A 120 10.17 0.08 16.31
C PHE A 120 10.49 1.06 15.18
N ALA A 121 11.71 1.01 14.63
CA ALA A 121 12.07 1.84 13.49
C ALA A 121 11.28 1.45 12.23
N ILE A 122 11.10 0.16 12.02
CA ILE A 122 10.23 -0.35 10.93
C ILE A 122 8.79 0.07 11.18
N ALA A 123 8.27 -0.13 12.38
CA ALA A 123 6.91 0.27 12.74
C ALA A 123 6.66 1.76 12.50
N GLU A 124 7.62 2.63 12.86
CA GLU A 124 7.50 4.07 12.62
C GLU A 124 7.49 4.42 11.14
N SER A 125 8.36 3.80 10.34
CA SER A 125 8.35 3.95 8.87
C SER A 125 7.00 3.54 8.27
N LEU A 126 6.44 2.42 8.71
CA LEU A 126 5.14 1.92 8.25
C LEU A 126 3.98 2.85 8.66
N ARG A 127 4.05 3.47 9.84
CA ARG A 127 3.07 4.50 10.25
C ARG A 127 3.12 5.71 9.31
N GLY A 128 4.30 6.12 8.87
CA GLY A 128 4.47 7.18 7.88
C GLY A 128 3.83 6.82 6.54
N ILE A 129 4.00 5.59 6.10
CA ILE A 129 3.33 5.08 4.89
C ILE A 129 1.80 5.12 5.06
N LEU A 130 1.28 4.73 6.22
CA LEU A 130 -0.15 4.78 6.50
C LEU A 130 -0.75 6.19 6.38
N VAL A 131 0.00 7.24 6.70
CA VAL A 131 -0.44 8.62 6.51
C VAL A 131 -0.71 8.88 5.03
N ASP A 132 0.21 8.51 4.15
CA ASP A 132 0.06 8.68 2.70
C ASP A 132 -1.10 7.83 2.16
N GLU A 133 -1.20 6.57 2.58
CA GLU A 133 -2.25 5.65 2.12
C GLU A 133 -3.65 6.14 2.51
N GLN A 134 -3.79 6.73 3.70
CA GLN A 134 -5.06 7.34 4.11
C GLN A 134 -5.41 8.55 3.23
N ASP A 135 -4.42 9.37 2.88
CA ASP A 135 -4.61 10.50 1.98
C ASP A 135 -5.02 10.02 0.58
N HIS A 136 -4.42 8.94 0.08
CA HIS A 136 -4.82 8.30 -1.18
C HIS A 136 -6.28 7.84 -1.13
N LEU A 137 -6.68 7.17 -0.06
CA LEU A 137 -8.06 6.71 0.13
C LEU A 137 -9.05 7.87 0.07
N ILE A 138 -8.75 8.95 0.77
CA ILE A 138 -9.59 10.16 0.83
C ILE A 138 -9.71 10.79 -0.56
N ALA A 139 -8.60 10.93 -1.28
CA ALA A 139 -8.58 11.51 -2.63
C ALA A 139 -9.43 10.68 -3.61
N LEU A 140 -9.31 9.36 -3.58
CA LEU A 140 -10.08 8.46 -4.44
C LEU A 140 -11.58 8.50 -4.11
N ALA A 141 -11.94 8.49 -2.83
CA ALA A 141 -13.33 8.62 -2.41
C ALA A 141 -13.92 9.96 -2.85
N THR A 142 -13.17 11.04 -2.68
CA THR A 142 -13.59 12.39 -3.11
C THR A 142 -13.83 12.42 -4.62
N ALA A 143 -12.93 11.85 -5.41
CA ALA A 143 -13.08 11.78 -6.87
C ALA A 143 -14.31 10.96 -7.29
N LEU A 144 -14.68 9.94 -6.53
CA LEU A 144 -15.86 9.11 -6.76
C LEU A 144 -17.16 9.73 -6.20
N GLY A 145 -17.06 10.85 -5.49
CA GLY A 145 -18.21 11.52 -4.90
C GLY A 145 -18.82 10.77 -3.71
N ILE A 146 -18.03 10.01 -2.97
CA ILE A 146 -18.46 9.25 -1.80
C ILE A 146 -17.65 9.64 -0.56
N ASP A 147 -18.20 9.35 0.62
CA ASP A 147 -17.45 9.46 1.86
C ASP A 147 -16.35 8.39 1.91
N PRO A 148 -15.17 8.71 2.52
CA PRO A 148 -14.13 7.72 2.66
C PRO A 148 -14.64 6.49 3.44
N PRO A 149 -14.52 5.28 2.86
CA PRO A 149 -14.95 4.07 3.56
C PRO A 149 -13.98 3.74 4.69
N ASP A 150 -14.51 3.11 5.75
CA ASP A 150 -13.66 2.52 6.79
C ASP A 150 -12.92 1.32 6.19
N PRO A 151 -11.58 1.31 6.18
CA PRO A 151 -10.82 0.17 5.67
C PRO A 151 -10.99 -1.10 6.52
N GLY A 152 -11.40 -0.93 7.78
CA GLY A 152 -11.53 -2.04 8.70
C GLY A 152 -10.20 -2.53 9.27
N ILE A 153 -10.29 -3.63 10.00
CA ILE A 153 -9.15 -4.32 10.59
C ILE A 153 -8.96 -5.61 9.78
N ALA A 154 -7.71 -5.94 9.44
CA ALA A 154 -7.43 -7.22 8.81
C ALA A 154 -7.73 -8.35 9.81
N ASP A 155 -8.42 -9.38 9.35
CA ASP A 155 -8.63 -10.60 10.14
C ASP A 155 -7.26 -11.19 10.51
N GLU A 156 -7.16 -11.61 11.75
CA GLU A 156 -5.94 -12.26 12.27
C GLU A 156 -5.79 -13.68 11.72
#